data_f766439146aee42f1d35946e21be0bb3
#
_entry.id   f766439146aee42f1d35946e21be0bb3
#
_cell.length_a   1.000
_cell.length_b   1.000
_cell.length_c   1.000
_cell.angle_alpha   90.00
_cell.angle_beta   90.00
_cell.angle_gamma   90.00
#
_symmetry.space_group_name_H-M   'P 1'
#
loop_
_entity.id
_entity.type
_entity.pdbx_description
1 polymer ?
#
loop_
_entity_poly.entity_id
_entity_poly.type
_entity_poly.pdbx_seq_one_letter_code
_entity_poly.pdbx_strand_id
1 'polypeptide(L)'
;MKALHYLRPVTLLCVLFVSSCQDKDEGTEGITGNYVNQTFLQQVSDSIPGLIPVFCYELNFAGNDSVDILYGFEQARLAYKKDGKKYLLIHALQEKDMSFTLNKDSTITLVDSAWNGVTRNSTFKKSNRTGAQKWDFEAFLNERIIAGTYELYQERKPSGQKVIFKADGAVTGLEKFDRYNICYSGDCVGEIYPVSNSITFSNDKKEVFTYAFKKDKVKKTVGIFQIEGPIKDIKGERAIKELAFDLRQL
;
A
#
# COMPACT_ATOMS: atom_id res chain seq x y z
N MET A 1 -23.23 98.65 11.63
CA MET A 1 -23.22 97.35 12.31
C MET A 1 -22.90 96.28 11.20
N LYS A 2 -21.69 95.76 11.24
CA LYS A 2 -21.19 94.81 10.23
C LYS A 2 -21.14 93.45 10.88
N ALA A 3 -21.90 92.47 10.33
CA ALA A 3 -21.86 91.06 10.73
C ALA A 3 -20.75 90.32 9.97
N LEU A 4 -19.85 89.76 10.72
CA LEU A 4 -18.73 88.98 10.23
C LEU A 4 -19.15 87.50 10.13
N HIS A 5 -19.22 86.97 8.91
CA HIS A 5 -19.44 85.56 8.68
C HIS A 5 -18.09 84.82 8.76
N TYR A 6 -17.99 83.94 9.76
CA TYR A 6 -16.88 82.97 9.84
C TYR A 6 -17.19 81.75 9.01
N LEU A 7 -16.43 81.56 7.93
CA LEU A 7 -16.41 80.31 7.16
C LEU A 7 -15.48 79.35 7.91
N ARG A 8 -16.02 78.17 8.33
CA ARG A 8 -15.23 77.09 8.87
C ARG A 8 -14.85 76.14 7.72
N PRO A 9 -13.57 75.79 7.56
CA PRO A 9 -13.20 74.77 6.61
C PRO A 9 -13.56 73.40 7.14
N VAL A 10 -14.35 72.61 6.37
CA VAL A 10 -14.63 71.21 6.61
C VAL A 10 -13.44 70.40 6.07
N THR A 11 -12.61 69.91 6.96
CA THR A 11 -11.51 69.02 6.61
C THR A 11 -12.08 67.64 6.33
N LEU A 12 -12.15 67.27 5.06
CA LEU A 12 -12.59 65.95 4.59
C LEU A 12 -11.44 64.95 4.82
N LEU A 13 -11.56 64.15 5.89
CA LEU A 13 -10.61 63.10 6.24
C LEU A 13 -10.91 61.84 5.36
N CYS A 14 -10.18 61.68 4.23
CA CYS A 14 -10.22 60.47 3.45
C CYS A 14 -9.50 59.33 4.19
N VAL A 15 -10.25 58.48 4.87
CA VAL A 15 -9.74 57.23 5.42
C VAL A 15 -9.60 56.25 4.28
N LEU A 16 -8.38 56.07 3.76
CA LEU A 16 -8.01 55.01 2.87
C LEU A 16 -8.05 53.69 3.65
N PHE A 17 -9.12 52.91 3.51
CA PHE A 17 -9.14 51.52 3.88
C PHE A 17 -8.21 50.75 2.94
N VAL A 18 -6.97 50.56 3.35
CA VAL A 18 -6.09 49.57 2.75
C VAL A 18 -6.63 48.23 3.17
N SER A 19 -7.50 47.63 2.35
CA SER A 19 -7.84 46.21 2.46
C SER A 19 -6.57 45.43 2.19
N SER A 20 -5.78 45.17 3.23
CA SER A 20 -4.77 44.16 3.23
C SER A 20 -5.50 42.85 3.02
N CYS A 21 -5.52 42.34 1.77
CA CYS A 21 -5.70 40.92 1.54
C CYS A 21 -4.54 40.23 2.26
N GLN A 22 -4.70 39.92 3.52
CA GLN A 22 -3.96 38.83 4.12
C GLN A 22 -4.42 37.59 3.32
N ASP A 23 -3.60 37.14 2.36
CA ASP A 23 -3.60 35.76 1.98
C ASP A 23 -3.49 35.00 3.31
N LYS A 24 -4.61 34.46 3.76
CA LYS A 24 -4.57 33.43 4.77
C LYS A 24 -3.64 32.39 4.16
N ASP A 25 -2.44 32.28 4.69
CA ASP A 25 -1.69 31.04 4.64
C ASP A 25 -2.71 29.99 5.08
N GLU A 26 -3.29 29.30 4.08
CA GLU A 26 -4.05 28.08 4.34
C GLU A 26 -3.04 27.21 5.07
N GLY A 27 -3.18 27.19 6.39
CA GLY A 27 -2.29 26.49 7.28
C GLY A 27 -2.08 25.13 6.65
N THR A 28 -0.83 24.79 6.45
CA THR A 28 -0.42 23.47 6.03
C THR A 28 -0.93 22.50 7.10
N GLU A 29 -2.21 22.10 7.00
CA GLU A 29 -2.63 20.87 7.65
C GLU A 29 -1.73 19.81 7.08
N GLY A 30 -0.74 19.42 7.88
CA GLY A 30 0.26 18.45 7.47
C GLY A 30 -0.45 17.18 7.04
N ILE A 31 -0.01 16.62 5.94
CA ILE A 31 -0.50 15.30 5.52
C ILE A 31 -0.23 14.32 6.65
N THR A 32 -1.23 13.59 7.10
CA THR A 32 -1.10 12.66 8.24
C THR A 32 -1.73 11.33 7.97
N GLY A 33 -1.14 10.27 8.54
CA GLY A 33 -1.66 8.90 8.52
C GLY A 33 -1.11 8.04 7.38
N ASN A 34 -1.63 6.84 7.31
CA ASN A 34 -1.23 5.81 6.36
C ASN A 34 -1.99 5.95 5.05
N TYR A 35 -1.29 5.85 3.93
CA TYR A 35 -1.87 5.87 2.58
C TYR A 35 -1.39 4.65 1.81
N VAL A 36 -2.32 3.77 1.45
CA VAL A 36 -2.07 2.48 0.83
C VAL A 36 -2.24 2.57 -0.69
N ASN A 37 -1.34 1.96 -1.45
CA ASN A 37 -1.32 1.98 -2.91
C ASN A 37 -2.50 1.22 -3.52
N GLN A 38 -3.54 1.96 -3.92
CA GLN A 38 -4.75 1.40 -4.53
C GLN A 38 -4.50 0.90 -5.95
N THR A 39 -3.63 1.57 -6.70
CA THR A 39 -3.27 1.14 -8.06
C THR A 39 -2.67 -0.26 -8.05
N PHE A 40 -1.78 -0.54 -7.11
CA PHE A 40 -1.23 -1.88 -6.92
C PHE A 40 -2.31 -2.89 -6.50
N LEU A 41 -3.10 -2.57 -5.47
CA LEU A 41 -4.15 -3.46 -4.96
C LEU A 41 -5.23 -3.80 -6.00
N GLN A 42 -5.47 -2.95 -6.98
CA GLN A 42 -6.36 -3.25 -8.10
C GLN A 42 -5.75 -4.28 -9.05
N GLN A 43 -4.44 -4.18 -9.30
CA GLN A 43 -3.73 -5.06 -10.24
C GLN A 43 -3.47 -6.47 -9.68
N VAL A 44 -3.19 -6.61 -8.38
CA VAL A 44 -2.89 -7.92 -7.76
C VAL A 44 -4.02 -8.93 -7.89
N SER A 45 -5.22 -8.46 -8.16
CA SER A 45 -6.36 -9.36 -8.37
C SER A 45 -6.17 -10.27 -9.58
N ASP A 46 -5.43 -9.82 -10.60
CA ASP A 46 -5.30 -10.48 -11.91
C ASP A 46 -3.85 -10.74 -12.30
N SER A 47 -2.91 -10.43 -11.41
CA SER A 47 -1.48 -10.54 -11.67
C SER A 47 -0.74 -11.16 -10.49
N ILE A 48 0.45 -11.66 -10.72
CA ILE A 48 1.37 -12.07 -9.67
C ILE A 48 1.94 -10.80 -9.02
N PRO A 49 1.76 -10.59 -7.70
CA PRO A 49 2.14 -9.34 -7.04
C PRO A 49 3.58 -8.91 -7.30
N GLY A 50 4.54 -9.82 -7.17
CA GLY A 50 5.96 -9.53 -7.37
C GLY A 50 6.34 -9.11 -8.80
N LEU A 51 5.46 -9.29 -9.79
CA LEU A 51 5.67 -8.83 -11.16
C LEU A 51 5.12 -7.41 -11.42
N ILE A 52 4.39 -6.83 -10.46
CA ILE A 52 3.80 -5.49 -10.62
C ILE A 52 4.84 -4.46 -10.18
N PRO A 53 5.41 -3.67 -11.10
CA PRO A 53 6.38 -2.66 -10.74
C PRO A 53 5.71 -1.52 -9.98
N VAL A 54 6.26 -1.17 -8.83
CA VAL A 54 5.83 -0.03 -8.00
C VAL A 54 7.03 0.61 -7.33
N PHE A 55 6.92 1.89 -7.00
CA PHE A 55 7.89 2.55 -6.15
C PHE A 55 7.73 2.14 -4.69
N CYS A 56 6.49 2.22 -4.17
CA CYS A 56 6.20 1.79 -2.80
C CYS A 56 4.74 1.32 -2.66
N TYR A 57 4.50 0.58 -1.59
CA TYR A 57 3.20 -0.01 -1.27
C TYR A 57 2.38 0.84 -0.30
N GLU A 58 3.05 1.57 0.57
CA GLU A 58 2.41 2.41 1.57
C GLU A 58 3.29 3.62 1.92
N LEU A 59 2.63 4.76 2.21
CA LEU A 59 3.20 6.00 2.69
C LEU A 59 2.62 6.29 4.08
N ASN A 60 3.45 6.46 5.10
CA ASN A 60 3.02 6.82 6.46
C ASN A 60 3.56 8.21 6.82
N PHE A 61 2.67 9.19 6.86
CA PHE A 61 2.98 10.56 7.25
C PHE A 61 2.81 10.70 8.77
N ALA A 62 3.89 10.48 9.51
CA ALA A 62 3.93 10.59 10.96
C ALA A 62 4.44 11.95 11.48
N GLY A 63 4.89 12.83 10.58
CA GLY A 63 5.45 14.15 10.88
C GLY A 63 5.16 15.17 9.78
N ASN A 64 5.54 16.43 10.01
CA ASN A 64 5.21 17.54 9.12
C ASN A 64 6.14 17.64 7.89
N ASP A 65 7.28 16.96 7.89
CA ASP A 65 8.34 17.12 6.90
C ASP A 65 8.93 15.79 6.43
N SER A 66 8.42 14.68 6.92
CA SER A 66 8.92 13.35 6.61
C SER A 66 7.81 12.33 6.46
N VAL A 67 8.06 11.34 5.62
CA VAL A 67 7.18 10.21 5.36
C VAL A 67 7.99 8.92 5.43
N ASP A 68 7.46 7.95 6.18
CA ASP A 68 7.96 6.58 6.12
C ASP A 68 7.36 5.90 4.89
N ILE A 69 8.16 5.17 4.14
CA ILE A 69 7.73 4.41 2.97
C ILE A 69 7.99 2.92 3.16
N LEU A 70 7.05 2.11 2.68
CA LEU A 70 7.19 0.66 2.59
C LEU A 70 7.42 0.28 1.12
N TYR A 71 8.60 -0.26 0.78
CA TYR A 71 8.94 -0.70 -0.56
C TYR A 71 9.53 -2.13 -0.52
N GLY A 72 8.68 -3.10 -0.79
CA GLY A 72 9.02 -4.50 -0.58
C GLY A 72 9.05 -4.87 0.90
N PHE A 73 10.10 -5.55 1.32
CA PHE A 73 10.34 -5.87 2.74
C PHE A 73 11.13 -4.78 3.46
N GLU A 74 11.53 -3.74 2.74
CA GLU A 74 12.34 -2.65 3.25
C GLU A 74 11.49 -1.43 3.59
N GLN A 75 12.05 -0.58 4.44
CA GLN A 75 11.44 0.66 4.88
C GLN A 75 12.48 1.77 4.82
N ALA A 76 12.06 2.96 4.41
CA ALA A 76 12.88 4.15 4.50
C ALA A 76 12.07 5.33 5.02
N ARG A 77 12.77 6.33 5.55
CA ARG A 77 12.20 7.63 5.85
C ARG A 77 12.74 8.64 4.86
N LEU A 78 11.86 9.33 4.18
CA LEU A 78 12.19 10.39 3.24
C LEU A 78 11.69 11.73 3.76
N ALA A 79 12.46 12.78 3.52
CA ALA A 79 11.97 14.13 3.66
C ALA A 79 11.00 14.46 2.53
N TYR A 80 10.01 15.31 2.80
CA TYR A 80 9.19 15.91 1.75
C TYR A 80 9.01 17.40 2.00
N LYS A 81 8.78 18.13 0.92
CA LYS A 81 8.48 19.57 0.97
C LYS A 81 7.36 19.94 0.03
N LYS A 82 6.62 20.99 0.37
CA LYS A 82 5.62 21.58 -0.53
C LYS A 82 6.32 22.40 -1.61
N ASP A 83 5.88 22.22 -2.86
CA ASP A 83 6.35 22.96 -4.03
C ASP A 83 5.14 23.44 -4.85
N GLY A 84 4.66 24.63 -4.55
CA GLY A 84 3.43 25.18 -5.10
C GLY A 84 2.20 24.30 -4.76
N LYS A 85 1.58 23.72 -5.80
CA LYS A 85 0.40 22.81 -5.66
C LYS A 85 0.80 21.34 -5.50
N LYS A 86 2.08 21.02 -5.52
CA LYS A 86 2.61 19.67 -5.41
C LYS A 86 3.48 19.53 -4.17
N TYR A 87 3.88 18.32 -3.90
CA TYR A 87 4.90 17.98 -2.92
C TYR A 87 6.02 17.21 -3.62
N LEU A 88 7.22 17.30 -3.09
CA LEU A 88 8.39 16.57 -3.55
C LEU A 88 8.88 15.65 -2.44
N LEU A 89 8.99 14.36 -2.73
CA LEU A 89 9.78 13.41 -1.94
C LEU A 89 11.25 13.63 -2.32
N ILE A 90 12.05 13.97 -1.34
CA ILE A 90 13.45 14.36 -1.58
C ILE A 90 14.30 13.10 -1.68
N HIS A 91 15.15 13.02 -2.71
CA HIS A 91 16.04 11.88 -2.99
C HIS A 91 15.34 10.51 -2.97
N ALA A 92 14.09 10.48 -3.47
CA ALA A 92 13.25 9.29 -3.42
C ALA A 92 13.77 8.13 -4.28
N LEU A 93 14.45 8.44 -5.40
CA LEU A 93 14.95 7.43 -6.33
C LEU A 93 16.31 7.87 -6.91
N GLN A 94 17.39 7.20 -6.50
CA GLN A 94 18.74 7.45 -7.02
C GLN A 94 19.07 8.97 -7.08
N GLU A 95 18.96 9.65 -5.96
CA GLU A 95 19.20 11.10 -5.83
C GLU A 95 18.19 12.01 -6.57
N LYS A 96 17.13 11.45 -7.14
CA LYS A 96 16.07 12.23 -7.82
C LYS A 96 14.87 12.41 -6.90
N ASP A 97 14.31 13.61 -6.95
CA ASP A 97 13.06 13.92 -6.28
C ASP A 97 11.88 13.31 -7.05
N MET A 98 10.86 12.86 -6.32
CA MET A 98 9.60 12.40 -6.90
C MET A 98 8.46 13.31 -6.48
N SER A 99 7.61 13.68 -7.44
CA SER A 99 6.47 14.55 -7.15
C SER A 99 5.22 13.77 -6.76
N PHE A 100 4.45 14.31 -5.81
CA PHE A 100 3.12 13.82 -5.52
C PHE A 100 2.13 14.97 -5.30
N THR A 101 0.85 14.68 -5.41
CA THR A 101 -0.24 15.64 -5.21
C THR A 101 -1.23 15.07 -4.22
N LEU A 102 -1.62 15.87 -3.24
CA LEU A 102 -2.78 15.59 -2.39
C LEU A 102 -4.03 16.07 -3.12
N ASN A 103 -4.94 15.16 -3.43
CA ASN A 103 -6.16 15.43 -4.16
C ASN A 103 -7.29 15.90 -3.21
N LYS A 104 -8.32 16.53 -3.77
CA LYS A 104 -9.48 17.02 -2.99
C LYS A 104 -10.26 15.93 -2.26
N ASP A 105 -10.21 14.69 -2.76
CA ASP A 105 -10.81 13.51 -2.15
C ASP A 105 -9.92 12.84 -1.11
N SER A 106 -8.87 13.54 -0.66
CA SER A 106 -7.88 13.04 0.29
C SER A 106 -7.08 11.83 -0.20
N THR A 107 -7.04 11.55 -1.50
CA THR A 107 -6.09 10.60 -2.08
C THR A 107 -4.78 11.28 -2.43
N ILE A 108 -3.71 10.48 -2.54
CA ILE A 108 -2.41 10.95 -3.03
C ILE A 108 -2.17 10.35 -4.42
N THR A 109 -1.79 11.19 -5.37
CA THR A 109 -1.25 10.74 -6.66
C THR A 109 0.25 10.95 -6.66
N LEU A 110 1.00 9.86 -6.69
CA LEU A 110 2.46 9.83 -6.82
C LEU A 110 2.82 9.61 -8.28
N VAL A 111 3.71 10.43 -8.81
CA VAL A 111 4.30 10.21 -10.13
C VAL A 111 5.44 9.22 -9.96
N ASP A 112 5.11 7.95 -10.19
CA ASP A 112 6.03 6.83 -10.04
C ASP A 112 6.85 6.68 -11.32
N SER A 113 8.13 6.97 -11.24
CA SER A 113 9.10 6.78 -12.33
C SER A 113 9.86 5.45 -12.17
N ALA A 114 9.14 4.43 -11.71
CA ALA A 114 9.69 3.13 -11.36
C ALA A 114 10.53 2.49 -12.48
N TRP A 115 11.50 1.79 -12.04
CA TRP A 115 12.40 0.73 -12.52
C TRP A 115 12.68 0.57 -14.03
N ASN A 116 11.79 0.89 -14.95
CA ASN A 116 11.96 0.62 -16.39
C ASN A 116 11.83 1.87 -17.26
N GLY A 117 12.00 3.06 -16.70
CA GLY A 117 11.84 4.31 -17.44
C GLY A 117 10.40 4.63 -17.85
N VAL A 118 9.44 3.83 -17.41
CA VAL A 118 8.01 4.08 -17.65
C VAL A 118 7.45 4.83 -16.45
N THR A 119 7.14 6.11 -16.68
CA THR A 119 6.44 6.91 -15.67
C THR A 119 5.01 6.44 -15.54
N ARG A 120 4.61 6.10 -14.31
CA ARG A 120 3.25 5.73 -13.96
C ARG A 120 2.74 6.66 -12.86
N ASN A 121 1.43 6.82 -12.80
CA ASN A 121 0.78 7.46 -11.66
C ASN A 121 0.23 6.37 -10.75
N SER A 122 0.68 6.36 -9.50
CA SER A 122 0.12 5.49 -8.47
C SER A 122 -0.80 6.31 -7.56
N THR A 123 -2.00 5.82 -7.35
CA THR A 123 -2.98 6.43 -6.44
C THR A 123 -2.95 5.73 -5.10
N PHE A 124 -2.79 6.51 -4.04
CA PHE A 124 -2.81 6.06 -2.66
C PHE A 124 -4.07 6.58 -1.97
N LYS A 125 -4.70 5.73 -1.20
CA LYS A 125 -5.89 6.09 -0.40
C LYS A 125 -5.56 6.01 1.08
N LYS A 126 -6.04 6.99 1.83
CA LYS A 126 -5.89 7.00 3.30
C LYS A 126 -6.53 5.76 3.90
N SER A 127 -5.77 5.06 4.74
CA SER A 127 -6.27 3.94 5.51
C SER A 127 -7.18 4.43 6.63
N ASN A 128 -8.24 3.70 6.87
CA ASN A 128 -9.13 3.88 8.02
C ASN A 128 -8.95 2.78 9.08
N ARG A 129 -7.92 1.93 8.93
CA ARG A 129 -7.62 0.89 9.93
C ARG A 129 -7.05 1.53 11.19
N THR A 130 -7.51 1.08 12.33
CA THR A 130 -7.11 1.58 13.67
C THR A 130 -6.25 0.55 14.42
N GLY A 131 -5.49 -0.26 13.69
CA GLY A 131 -4.65 -1.30 14.26
C GLY A 131 -3.37 -0.74 14.91
N ALA A 132 -2.75 -1.54 15.78
CA ALA A 132 -1.45 -1.22 16.39
C ALA A 132 -0.25 -1.43 15.45
N GLN A 133 -0.48 -1.91 14.24
CA GLN A 133 0.58 -2.14 13.25
C GLN A 133 0.98 -0.82 12.59
N LYS A 134 2.28 -0.67 12.34
CA LYS A 134 2.81 0.49 11.62
C LYS A 134 2.30 0.57 10.19
N TRP A 135 2.09 -0.58 9.54
CA TRP A 135 1.72 -0.71 8.14
C TRP A 135 0.39 -1.46 7.98
N ASP A 136 -0.45 -0.93 7.12
CA ASP A 136 -1.77 -1.51 6.82
C ASP A 136 -1.79 -2.30 5.51
N PHE A 137 -0.77 -2.11 4.65
CA PHE A 137 -0.72 -2.64 3.31
C PHE A 137 -0.93 -4.16 3.25
N GLU A 138 -0.22 -4.93 4.07
CA GLU A 138 -0.33 -6.39 4.06
C GLU A 138 -1.75 -6.87 4.36
N ALA A 139 -2.45 -6.18 5.26
CA ALA A 139 -3.82 -6.53 5.57
C ALA A 139 -4.76 -6.28 4.37
N PHE A 140 -4.60 -5.17 3.64
CA PHE A 140 -5.35 -4.91 2.42
C PHE A 140 -4.99 -5.89 1.29
N LEU A 141 -3.71 -6.27 1.19
CA LEU A 141 -3.25 -7.29 0.25
C LEU A 141 -3.91 -8.64 0.52
N ASN A 142 -3.90 -9.07 1.79
CA ASN A 142 -4.51 -10.31 2.22
C ASN A 142 -6.01 -10.35 1.92
N GLU A 143 -6.74 -9.26 2.23
CA GLU A 143 -8.17 -9.10 1.90
C GLU A 143 -8.42 -9.24 0.40
N ARG A 144 -7.55 -8.68 -0.42
CA ARG A 144 -7.69 -8.71 -1.88
C ARG A 144 -7.38 -10.09 -2.47
N ILE A 145 -6.43 -10.81 -1.88
CA ILE A 145 -5.93 -12.06 -2.47
C ILE A 145 -6.60 -13.30 -1.87
N ILE A 146 -6.58 -13.47 -0.55
CA ILE A 146 -6.91 -14.78 0.04
C ILE A 146 -7.78 -14.72 1.30
N ALA A 147 -7.87 -13.57 2.00
CA ALA A 147 -8.64 -13.54 3.24
C ALA A 147 -10.09 -13.99 2.99
N GLY A 148 -10.59 -14.86 3.87
CA GLY A 148 -11.91 -15.45 3.74
C GLY A 148 -12.01 -16.79 4.44
N THR A 149 -13.20 -17.39 4.35
CA THR A 149 -13.50 -18.72 4.90
C THR A 149 -13.62 -19.73 3.77
N TYR A 150 -12.95 -20.83 3.92
CA TYR A 150 -12.88 -21.91 2.94
C TYR A 150 -13.21 -23.24 3.58
N GLU A 151 -13.68 -24.17 2.75
CA GLU A 151 -13.76 -25.58 3.09
C GLU A 151 -12.55 -26.30 2.47
N LEU A 152 -11.87 -27.11 3.28
CA LEU A 152 -10.79 -27.97 2.81
C LEU A 152 -11.37 -29.19 2.07
N TYR A 153 -10.84 -29.47 0.87
CA TYR A 153 -11.20 -30.65 0.09
C TYR A 153 -10.05 -31.65 0.12
N GLN A 154 -10.40 -32.92 0.33
CA GLN A 154 -9.50 -34.06 0.25
C GLN A 154 -10.03 -35.03 -0.80
N GLU A 155 -9.18 -35.50 -1.70
CA GLU A 155 -9.58 -36.39 -2.81
C GLU A 155 -10.81 -35.87 -3.59
N ARG A 156 -10.87 -34.53 -3.79
CA ARG A 156 -11.97 -33.81 -4.47
C ARG A 156 -13.33 -33.83 -3.73
N LYS A 157 -13.35 -34.26 -2.49
CA LYS A 157 -14.56 -34.27 -1.62
C LYS A 157 -14.41 -33.27 -0.47
N PRO A 158 -15.51 -32.63 -0.03
CA PRO A 158 -15.44 -31.79 1.15
C PRO A 158 -15.05 -32.61 2.38
N SER A 159 -14.08 -32.11 3.15
CA SER A 159 -13.62 -32.78 4.37
C SER A 159 -14.43 -32.38 5.61
N GLY A 160 -15.28 -31.35 5.52
CA GLY A 160 -15.95 -30.71 6.64
C GLY A 160 -15.05 -29.77 7.45
N GLN A 161 -13.77 -29.70 7.14
CA GLN A 161 -12.82 -28.83 7.83
C GLN A 161 -12.84 -27.42 7.25
N LYS A 162 -13.07 -26.41 8.11
CA LYS A 162 -13.03 -25.00 7.70
C LYS A 162 -11.64 -24.42 7.91
N VAL A 163 -11.18 -23.72 6.89
CA VAL A 163 -9.93 -22.95 6.93
C VAL A 163 -10.27 -21.47 6.83
N ILE A 164 -9.75 -20.64 7.73
CA ILE A 164 -10.02 -19.21 7.78
C ILE A 164 -8.69 -18.47 7.65
N PHE A 165 -8.55 -17.67 6.59
CA PHE A 165 -7.48 -16.72 6.41
C PHE A 165 -7.97 -15.33 6.84
N LYS A 166 -7.32 -14.74 7.84
CA LYS A 166 -7.64 -13.39 8.31
C LYS A 166 -6.76 -12.35 7.63
N ALA A 167 -7.26 -11.14 7.50
CA ALA A 167 -6.52 -10.03 6.90
C ALA A 167 -5.19 -9.72 7.62
N ASP A 168 -5.12 -9.94 8.92
CA ASP A 168 -3.93 -9.72 9.75
C ASP A 168 -2.84 -10.80 9.60
N GLY A 169 -3.01 -11.72 8.66
CA GLY A 169 -2.08 -12.82 8.42
C GLY A 169 -2.26 -14.03 9.35
N ALA A 170 -3.27 -14.05 10.21
CA ALA A 170 -3.59 -15.26 10.97
C ALA A 170 -4.33 -16.28 10.08
N VAL A 171 -4.05 -17.56 10.29
CA VAL A 171 -4.77 -18.67 9.66
C VAL A 171 -5.21 -19.68 10.71
N THR A 172 -6.40 -20.23 10.54
CA THR A 172 -6.93 -21.30 11.39
C THR A 172 -7.50 -22.41 10.53
N GLY A 173 -7.55 -23.63 11.08
CA GLY A 173 -8.03 -24.80 10.35
C GLY A 173 -6.97 -25.49 9.50
N LEU A 174 -5.71 -25.08 9.55
CA LEU A 174 -4.56 -25.82 9.05
C LEU A 174 -3.72 -26.26 10.24
N GLU A 175 -3.72 -27.54 10.59
CA GLU A 175 -3.23 -28.09 11.86
C GLU A 175 -1.80 -27.68 12.25
N LYS A 176 -0.97 -27.33 11.26
CA LYS A 176 0.45 -27.02 11.47
C LYS A 176 0.76 -25.54 11.44
N PHE A 177 -0.21 -24.69 11.07
CA PHE A 177 0.05 -23.29 10.76
C PHE A 177 -0.93 -22.38 11.48
N ASP A 178 -0.42 -21.27 12.01
CA ASP A 178 -1.19 -20.23 12.66
C ASP A 178 -1.07 -18.87 11.96
N ARG A 179 -0.06 -18.71 11.12
CA ARG A 179 0.17 -17.48 10.36
C ARG A 179 0.50 -17.75 8.92
N TYR A 180 0.22 -16.76 8.08
CA TYR A 180 0.63 -16.75 6.69
C TYR A 180 1.09 -15.36 6.25
N ASN A 181 1.89 -15.32 5.19
CA ASN A 181 2.30 -14.10 4.50
C ASN A 181 2.30 -14.37 2.99
N ILE A 182 1.76 -13.42 2.21
CA ILE A 182 1.81 -13.45 0.75
C ILE A 182 3.04 -12.70 0.29
N CYS A 183 3.83 -13.32 -0.55
CA CYS A 183 4.97 -12.66 -1.15
C CYS A 183 4.53 -11.69 -2.24
N TYR A 184 4.91 -10.41 -2.12
CA TYR A 184 4.42 -9.35 -3.00
C TYR A 184 5.52 -8.50 -3.64
N SER A 185 6.76 -8.59 -3.16
CA SER A 185 7.88 -7.82 -3.72
C SER A 185 8.55 -8.52 -4.89
N GLY A 186 9.37 -7.79 -5.64
CA GLY A 186 10.17 -8.35 -6.74
C GLY A 186 11.12 -9.47 -6.31
N ASP A 187 11.54 -9.48 -5.05
CA ASP A 187 12.43 -10.51 -4.48
C ASP A 187 11.77 -11.90 -4.43
N CYS A 188 10.44 -11.96 -4.57
CA CYS A 188 9.70 -13.21 -4.62
C CYS A 188 9.63 -13.83 -6.03
N VAL A 189 10.13 -13.11 -7.03
CA VAL A 189 10.05 -13.55 -8.43
C VAL A 189 11.31 -14.32 -8.79
N GLY A 190 11.14 -15.44 -9.46
CA GLY A 190 12.26 -16.26 -9.94
C GLY A 190 12.57 -17.49 -9.07
N GLU A 191 12.04 -17.57 -7.85
CA GLU A 191 12.23 -18.75 -7.00
C GLU A 191 11.34 -19.93 -7.38
N ILE A 192 10.20 -19.70 -8.02
CA ILE A 192 9.20 -20.73 -8.33
C ILE A 192 9.02 -20.84 -9.85
N TYR A 193 9.15 -22.03 -10.39
CA TYR A 193 8.92 -22.31 -11.79
C TYR A 193 7.79 -23.34 -12.00
N PRO A 194 6.83 -23.06 -12.90
CA PRO A 194 6.62 -21.79 -13.60
C PRO A 194 6.26 -20.67 -12.63
N VAL A 195 6.59 -19.43 -12.99
CA VAL A 195 6.35 -18.25 -12.13
C VAL A 195 4.92 -18.26 -11.58
N SER A 196 4.79 -18.14 -10.28
CA SER A 196 3.52 -18.31 -9.57
C SER A 196 3.47 -17.41 -8.34
N ASN A 197 2.27 -17.20 -7.80
CA ASN A 197 2.14 -16.59 -6.48
C ASN A 197 2.76 -17.50 -5.43
N SER A 198 3.40 -16.91 -4.42
CA SER A 198 3.90 -17.64 -3.27
C SER A 198 3.26 -17.19 -1.98
N ILE A 199 3.05 -18.15 -1.09
CA ILE A 199 2.54 -17.96 0.26
C ILE A 199 3.46 -18.69 1.22
N THR A 200 3.81 -18.03 2.30
CA THR A 200 4.62 -18.60 3.36
C THR A 200 3.74 -18.81 4.58
N PHE A 201 3.75 -20.01 5.11
CA PHE A 201 3.12 -20.35 6.39
C PHE A 201 4.16 -20.45 7.50
N SER A 202 3.77 -20.09 8.72
CA SER A 202 4.57 -20.31 9.91
C SER A 202 3.71 -20.85 11.05
N ASN A 203 4.38 -21.36 12.08
CA ASN A 203 3.75 -21.88 13.27
C ASN A 203 4.36 -21.24 14.53
N ASP A 204 3.83 -21.59 15.69
CA ASP A 204 4.27 -21.16 17.02
C ASP A 204 5.76 -21.46 17.29
N LYS A 205 6.32 -22.50 16.64
CA LYS A 205 7.74 -22.88 16.72
C LYS A 205 8.63 -22.05 15.79
N LYS A 206 8.06 -21.08 15.05
CA LYS A 206 8.76 -20.25 14.05
C LYS A 206 9.32 -21.06 12.88
N GLU A 207 8.80 -22.25 12.64
CA GLU A 207 9.10 -22.97 11.40
C GLU A 207 8.39 -22.28 10.24
N VAL A 208 9.08 -22.18 9.10
CA VAL A 208 8.64 -21.43 7.93
C VAL A 208 8.57 -22.36 6.73
N PHE A 209 7.44 -22.36 6.04
CA PHE A 209 7.16 -23.23 4.90
C PHE A 209 6.60 -22.39 3.74
N THR A 210 7.28 -22.42 2.61
CA THR A 210 6.85 -21.68 1.42
C THR A 210 6.14 -22.62 0.45
N TYR A 211 5.05 -22.14 -0.14
CA TYR A 211 4.22 -22.84 -1.12
C TYR A 211 3.95 -21.93 -2.31
N ALA A 212 3.69 -22.53 -3.46
CA ALA A 212 3.03 -21.84 -4.55
C ALA A 212 1.52 -21.86 -4.36
N PHE A 213 0.79 -20.85 -4.84
CA PHE A 213 -0.67 -20.93 -4.86
C PHE A 213 -1.26 -20.40 -6.17
N LYS A 214 -2.43 -20.94 -6.52
CA LYS A 214 -3.23 -20.52 -7.66
C LYS A 214 -4.67 -20.30 -7.22
N LYS A 215 -5.23 -19.16 -7.62
CA LYS A 215 -6.62 -18.81 -7.35
C LYS A 215 -7.43 -18.89 -8.63
N ASP A 216 -8.54 -19.63 -8.60
CA ASP A 216 -9.56 -19.62 -9.65
C ASP A 216 -10.76 -18.81 -9.13
N LYS A 217 -10.92 -17.60 -9.64
CA LYS A 217 -11.99 -16.68 -9.20
C LYS A 217 -13.38 -17.17 -9.63
N VAL A 218 -13.47 -17.84 -10.77
CA VAL A 218 -14.75 -18.33 -11.30
C VAL A 218 -15.25 -19.48 -10.44
N LYS A 219 -14.37 -20.42 -10.12
CA LYS A 219 -14.67 -21.57 -9.27
C LYS A 219 -14.60 -21.24 -7.78
N LYS A 220 -14.12 -20.04 -7.42
CA LYS A 220 -13.85 -19.62 -6.04
C LYS A 220 -12.97 -20.63 -5.30
N THR A 221 -11.92 -21.11 -5.94
CA THR A 221 -10.98 -22.08 -5.36
C THR A 221 -9.60 -21.49 -5.21
N VAL A 222 -8.86 -22.01 -4.22
CA VAL A 222 -7.44 -21.74 -4.00
C VAL A 222 -6.72 -23.08 -3.89
N GLY A 223 -5.87 -23.39 -4.84
CA GLY A 223 -4.96 -24.53 -4.76
C GLY A 223 -3.62 -24.07 -4.20
N ILE A 224 -3.15 -24.69 -3.13
CA ILE A 224 -1.83 -24.45 -2.52
C ILE A 224 -0.97 -25.68 -2.80
N PHE A 225 0.20 -25.45 -3.39
CA PHE A 225 1.07 -26.49 -3.93
C PHE A 225 2.41 -26.51 -3.21
N GLN A 226 2.91 -27.68 -2.92
CA GLN A 226 4.29 -27.85 -2.48
C GLN A 226 5.24 -27.36 -3.57
N ILE A 227 6.39 -26.88 -3.14
CA ILE A 227 7.51 -26.55 -4.03
C ILE A 227 8.72 -27.37 -3.63
N GLU A 228 9.65 -27.56 -4.56
CA GLU A 228 10.91 -28.24 -4.25
C GLU A 228 11.60 -27.66 -3.02
N GLY A 229 12.42 -28.48 -2.37
CA GLY A 229 13.24 -28.07 -1.22
C GLY A 229 14.19 -26.91 -1.55
N PRO A 230 15.02 -26.49 -0.60
CA PRO A 230 15.91 -25.34 -0.79
C PRO A 230 16.71 -25.44 -2.09
N ILE A 231 16.91 -24.30 -2.72
CA ILE A 231 17.68 -24.11 -3.94
C ILE A 231 19.04 -24.80 -3.82
N LYS A 232 19.29 -25.77 -4.71
CA LYS A 232 20.56 -26.52 -4.73
C LYS A 232 21.50 -26.05 -5.84
N ASP A 233 21.00 -25.24 -6.76
CA ASP A 233 21.77 -24.77 -7.91
C ASP A 233 21.74 -23.23 -8.04
N ILE A 234 22.61 -22.73 -8.92
CA ILE A 234 22.80 -21.29 -9.15
C ILE A 234 21.57 -20.63 -9.80
N LYS A 235 20.68 -21.41 -10.39
CA LYS A 235 19.48 -20.88 -11.08
C LYS A 235 18.35 -20.51 -10.13
N GLY A 236 18.39 -21.05 -8.92
CA GLY A 236 17.45 -20.63 -7.87
C GLY A 236 16.01 -21.03 -8.09
N GLU A 237 15.69 -21.78 -9.13
CA GLU A 237 14.31 -22.17 -9.46
C GLU A 237 13.87 -23.40 -8.67
N ARG A 238 12.65 -23.35 -8.15
CA ARG A 238 12.00 -24.42 -7.37
C ARG A 238 10.75 -24.87 -8.10
N ALA A 239 10.71 -26.13 -8.55
CA ALA A 239 9.55 -26.64 -9.27
C ALA A 239 8.31 -26.78 -8.36
N ILE A 240 7.14 -26.47 -8.93
CA ILE A 240 5.86 -26.74 -8.28
C ILE A 240 5.62 -28.25 -8.29
N LYS A 241 5.29 -28.81 -7.13
CA LYS A 241 4.99 -30.22 -6.88
C LYS A 241 3.49 -30.46 -6.74
N GLU A 242 3.13 -31.45 -5.93
CA GLU A 242 1.75 -31.84 -5.69
C GLU A 242 0.94 -30.77 -4.96
N LEU A 243 -0.37 -30.88 -5.10
CA LEU A 243 -1.35 -30.08 -4.38
C LEU A 243 -1.32 -30.46 -2.89
N ALA A 244 -0.99 -29.49 -2.04
CA ALA A 244 -1.00 -29.65 -0.59
C ALA A 244 -2.38 -29.38 0.02
N PHE A 245 -3.06 -28.32 -0.47
CA PHE A 245 -4.41 -27.95 0.02
C PHE A 245 -5.28 -27.53 -1.16
N ASP A 246 -6.46 -28.14 -1.27
CA ASP A 246 -7.55 -27.72 -2.17
C ASP A 246 -8.61 -27.00 -1.32
N LEU A 247 -8.75 -25.71 -1.52
CA LEU A 247 -9.61 -24.84 -0.71
C LEU A 247 -10.72 -24.27 -1.58
N ARG A 248 -11.97 -24.34 -1.12
CA ARG A 248 -13.13 -23.75 -1.81
C ARG A 248 -13.80 -22.74 -0.91
N GLN A 249 -14.01 -21.54 -1.42
CA GLN A 249 -14.59 -20.44 -0.64
C GLN A 249 -16.06 -20.73 -0.32
N LEU A 250 -16.40 -20.54 0.95
CA LEU A 250 -17.76 -20.68 1.48
C LEU A 250 -18.60 -19.41 1.30
#